data_05b2babf9c253d7e2e88a6ed48336923
#
_entry.id   05b2babf9c253d7e2e88a6ed48336923
#
_cell.length_a   1.000
_cell.length_b   1.000
_cell.length_c   1.000
_cell.angle_alpha   90.00
_cell.angle_beta   90.00
_cell.angle_gamma   90.00
#
_symmetry.space_group_name_H-M   'P 1'
#
loop_
_entity.id
_entity.type
_entity.pdbx_description
1 polymer ?
#
loop_
_entity_poly.entity_id
_entity_poly.type
_entity_poly.pdbx_seq_one_letter_code
_entity_poly.pdbx_strand_id
1 'polypeptide(L)'
;MSRGKKIYEGKAKILYAGPERGTYIQYFKDDATAFNNLKKAVIDGKGVLNNRISEFLLTQLNEMGIETHLVKRVNMREQLIRKAEIFPIEFIVRNIATGSLTKRLGISEGTVLEKPLLEYYLKDDELGDPLISKEHINSFEWASAKEIESIDKMSLRINDI
;
A
#
# COMPACT_ATOMS: atom_id res chain seq x y z
N MET A 1 10.40 11.79 19.74
CA MET A 1 9.12 11.19 20.20
C MET A 1 9.40 9.79 20.69
N SER A 2 8.83 9.38 21.83
CA SER A 2 8.99 8.00 22.32
C SER A 2 7.95 7.08 21.67
N ARG A 3 8.36 5.87 21.29
CA ARG A 3 7.45 4.79 20.86
C ARG A 3 6.64 4.31 22.06
N GLY A 4 5.36 4.13 21.85
CA GLY A 4 4.51 3.40 22.81
C GLY A 4 4.61 1.88 22.63
N LYS A 5 3.58 1.15 23.09
CA LYS A 5 3.50 -0.32 22.94
C LYS A 5 3.51 -0.71 21.45
N LYS A 6 4.21 -1.80 21.10
CA LYS A 6 4.12 -2.42 19.77
C LYS A 6 2.70 -2.93 19.52
N ILE A 7 2.09 -2.52 18.41
CA ILE A 7 0.72 -2.86 18.01
C ILE A 7 0.73 -3.96 16.97
N TYR A 8 1.62 -3.83 15.97
CA TYR A 8 1.67 -4.73 14.82
C TYR A 8 3.08 -4.81 14.26
N GLU A 9 3.45 -5.96 13.71
CA GLU A 9 4.67 -6.14 12.95
C GLU A 9 4.39 -6.91 11.66
N GLY A 10 4.71 -6.30 10.53
CA GLY A 10 4.64 -6.89 9.20
C GLY A 10 6.01 -7.16 8.59
N LYS A 11 6.03 -7.52 7.31
CA LYS A 11 7.25 -7.86 6.55
C LYS A 11 8.30 -6.74 6.57
N ALA A 12 7.88 -5.49 6.36
CA ALA A 12 8.79 -4.34 6.19
C ALA A 12 8.59 -3.23 7.23
N LYS A 13 7.57 -3.29 8.08
CA LYS A 13 7.18 -2.21 8.98
C LYS A 13 6.75 -2.74 10.33
N ILE A 14 6.92 -1.90 11.36
CA ILE A 14 6.37 -2.13 12.70
C ILE A 14 5.54 -0.91 13.08
N LEU A 15 4.37 -1.13 13.67
CA LEU A 15 3.53 -0.07 14.22
C LEU A 15 3.60 -0.07 15.74
N TYR A 16 3.83 1.09 16.29
CA TYR A 16 3.78 1.36 17.73
C TYR A 16 2.67 2.37 18.03
N ALA A 17 2.10 2.32 19.22
CA ALA A 17 1.21 3.37 19.69
C ALA A 17 1.91 4.74 19.61
N GLY A 18 1.23 5.72 19.03
CA GLY A 18 1.71 7.08 18.92
C GLY A 18 1.53 7.87 20.21
N PRO A 19 2.06 9.11 20.27
CA PRO A 19 1.96 9.98 21.43
C PRO A 19 0.53 10.48 21.66
N GLU A 20 -0.29 10.54 20.64
CA GLU A 20 -1.66 11.04 20.69
C GLU A 20 -2.66 9.92 20.35
N ARG A 21 -3.86 10.00 20.93
CA ARG A 21 -4.95 9.08 20.58
C ARG A 21 -5.24 9.16 19.08
N GLY A 22 -5.35 8.00 18.43
CA GLY A 22 -5.60 7.93 16.98
C GLY A 22 -4.34 8.10 16.12
N THR A 23 -3.14 8.01 16.71
CA THR A 23 -1.88 8.02 15.97
C THR A 23 -1.04 6.78 16.21
N TYR A 24 -0.15 6.49 15.25
CA TYR A 24 0.87 5.45 15.37
C TYR A 24 2.25 6.01 14.99
N ILE A 25 3.31 5.41 15.56
CA ILE A 25 4.67 5.51 15.04
C ILE A 25 4.91 4.31 14.15
N GLN A 26 5.11 4.55 12.86
CA GLN A 26 5.48 3.55 11.87
C GLN A 26 7.00 3.50 11.73
N TYR A 27 7.60 2.36 12.05
CA TYR A 27 9.02 2.10 11.89
C TYR A 27 9.27 1.27 10.63
N PHE A 28 10.23 1.65 9.82
CA PHE A 28 10.63 0.96 8.59
C PHE A 28 11.83 0.05 8.87
N LYS A 29 11.66 -1.25 8.58
CA LYS A 29 12.66 -2.31 8.75
C LYS A 29 13.59 -2.37 7.53
N ASP A 30 14.78 -2.93 7.72
CA ASP A 30 15.69 -3.29 6.63
C ASP A 30 15.38 -4.67 6.03
N ASP A 31 14.42 -5.39 6.62
CA ASP A 31 14.00 -6.71 6.15
C ASP A 31 13.47 -6.64 4.71
N ALA A 32 13.94 -7.56 3.88
CA ALA A 32 13.45 -7.82 2.55
C ALA A 32 12.99 -9.27 2.45
N THR A 33 11.82 -9.47 1.86
CA THR A 33 11.26 -10.80 1.62
C THR A 33 10.89 -10.96 0.16
N ALA A 34 11.07 -12.15 -0.39
CA ALA A 34 10.63 -12.50 -1.74
C ALA A 34 10.00 -13.90 -1.74
N PHE A 35 9.21 -14.19 -2.78
CA PHE A 35 8.57 -15.49 -2.99
C PHE A 35 7.74 -15.94 -1.76
N ASN A 36 6.78 -15.13 -1.33
CA ASN A 36 5.91 -15.40 -0.17
C ASN A 36 6.70 -15.79 1.09
N ASN A 37 7.70 -14.99 1.46
CA ASN A 37 8.59 -15.21 2.61
C ASN A 37 9.57 -16.40 2.50
N LEU A 38 9.67 -17.08 1.36
CA LEU A 38 10.63 -18.17 1.17
C LEU A 38 12.08 -17.68 1.15
N LYS A 39 12.31 -16.44 0.70
CA LYS A 39 13.62 -15.78 0.78
C LYS A 39 13.55 -14.60 1.71
N LYS A 40 14.46 -14.52 2.66
CA LYS A 40 14.62 -13.42 3.61
C LYS A 40 16.03 -12.88 3.53
N ALA A 41 16.18 -11.57 3.50
CA ALA A 41 17.46 -10.88 3.55
C ALA A 41 17.30 -9.59 4.37
N VAL A 42 18.39 -9.07 4.88
CA VAL A 42 18.48 -7.72 5.44
C VAL A 42 19.28 -6.88 4.45
N ILE A 43 18.69 -5.76 4.02
CA ILE A 43 19.34 -4.81 3.12
C ILE A 43 19.58 -3.54 3.94
N ASP A 44 20.81 -3.32 4.33
CA ASP A 44 21.17 -2.17 5.17
C ASP A 44 20.76 -0.84 4.51
N GLY A 45 20.12 0.03 5.29
CA GLY A 45 19.62 1.30 4.82
C GLY A 45 18.27 1.26 4.08
N LYS A 46 17.71 0.08 3.74
CA LYS A 46 16.42 -0.04 3.05
C LYS A 46 15.30 0.69 3.79
N GLY A 47 15.23 0.54 5.12
CA GLY A 47 14.21 1.19 5.94
C GLY A 47 14.34 2.72 5.92
N VAL A 48 15.56 3.24 5.91
CA VAL A 48 15.82 4.68 5.79
C VAL A 48 15.34 5.21 4.44
N LEU A 49 15.69 4.50 3.36
CA LEU A 49 15.29 4.90 2.01
C LEU A 49 13.77 4.84 1.85
N ASN A 50 13.14 3.75 2.27
CA ASN A 50 11.69 3.58 2.21
C ASN A 50 10.94 4.66 3.01
N ASN A 51 11.46 5.04 4.20
CA ASN A 51 10.89 6.12 4.99
C ASN A 51 10.93 7.46 4.24
N ARG A 52 12.05 7.77 3.57
CA ARG A 52 12.22 9.01 2.80
C ARG A 52 11.33 9.04 1.56
N ILE A 53 11.28 7.96 0.79
CA ILE A 53 10.42 7.85 -0.40
C ILE A 53 8.95 7.97 0.01
N SER A 54 8.54 7.27 1.07
CA SER A 54 7.17 7.35 1.59
C SER A 54 6.81 8.76 2.03
N GLU A 55 7.69 9.45 2.80
CA GLU A 55 7.45 10.86 3.18
C GLU A 55 7.27 11.74 1.96
N PHE A 56 8.19 11.66 0.99
CA PHE A 56 8.16 12.48 -0.21
C PHE A 56 6.84 12.30 -0.97
N LEU A 57 6.49 11.07 -1.32
CA LEU A 57 5.28 10.79 -2.11
C LEU A 57 3.99 11.17 -1.36
N LEU A 58 3.88 10.82 -0.08
CA LEU A 58 2.68 11.10 0.71
C LEU A 58 2.51 12.60 0.97
N THR A 59 3.62 13.36 1.09
CA THR A 59 3.58 14.82 1.21
C THR A 59 3.07 15.45 -0.08
N GLN A 60 3.59 15.03 -1.24
CA GLN A 60 3.12 15.51 -2.54
C GLN A 60 1.62 15.24 -2.74
N LEU A 61 1.15 14.02 -2.40
CA LEU A 61 -0.27 13.69 -2.47
C LEU A 61 -1.13 14.60 -1.58
N ASN A 62 -0.70 14.87 -0.35
CA ASN A 62 -1.40 15.80 0.55
C ASN A 62 -1.47 17.23 -0.03
N GLU A 63 -0.38 17.74 -0.61
CA GLU A 63 -0.32 19.04 -1.27
C GLU A 63 -1.26 19.14 -2.47
N MET A 64 -1.48 18.03 -3.16
CA MET A 64 -2.43 17.92 -4.28
C MET A 64 -3.89 17.66 -3.83
N GLY A 65 -4.15 17.69 -2.52
CA GLY A 65 -5.48 17.49 -1.96
C GLY A 65 -5.94 16.02 -1.90
N ILE A 66 -5.01 15.07 -1.98
CA ILE A 66 -5.26 13.65 -1.71
C ILE A 66 -4.80 13.37 -0.28
N GLU A 67 -5.76 13.27 0.64
CA GLU A 67 -5.46 13.02 2.05
C GLU A 67 -4.76 11.68 2.25
N THR A 68 -3.63 11.68 2.97
CA THR A 68 -2.91 10.49 3.34
C THR A 68 -2.88 10.31 4.86
N HIS A 69 -2.42 9.15 5.31
CA HIS A 69 -2.24 8.88 6.73
C HIS A 69 -0.97 9.55 7.33
N LEU A 70 -0.09 10.10 6.51
CA LEU A 70 1.14 10.75 6.98
C LEU A 70 0.82 12.04 7.76
N VAL A 71 1.33 12.13 9.00
CA VAL A 71 1.36 13.37 9.77
C VAL A 71 2.71 14.05 9.56
N LYS A 72 3.81 13.34 9.84
CA LYS A 72 5.19 13.83 9.60
C LYS A 72 6.22 12.72 9.76
N ARG A 73 7.40 12.90 9.17
CA ARG A 73 8.58 12.10 9.49
C ARG A 73 9.13 12.50 10.87
N VAL A 74 9.44 11.52 11.69
CA VAL A 74 9.98 11.71 13.05
C VAL A 74 11.51 11.66 13.06
N ASN A 75 12.07 10.70 12.34
CA ASN A 75 13.51 10.48 12.20
C ASN A 75 13.83 9.72 10.92
N MET A 76 15.06 9.18 10.80
CA MET A 76 15.50 8.45 9.60
C MET A 76 14.67 7.19 9.28
N ARG A 77 14.03 6.56 10.27
CA ARG A 77 13.32 5.28 10.11
C ARG A 77 11.86 5.33 10.56
N GLU A 78 11.36 6.48 11.02
CA GLU A 78 10.04 6.57 11.65
C GLU A 78 9.21 7.72 11.09
N GLN A 79 7.92 7.44 10.97
CA GLN A 79 6.88 8.42 10.68
C GLN A 79 5.81 8.38 11.77
N LEU A 80 5.28 9.55 12.10
CA LEU A 80 4.01 9.68 12.79
C LEU A 80 2.91 9.62 11.74
N ILE A 81 1.97 8.70 11.94
CA ILE A 81 0.85 8.48 11.03
C ILE A 81 -0.48 8.47 11.79
N ARG A 82 -1.56 8.81 11.11
CA ARG A 82 -2.93 8.62 11.61
C ARG A 82 -3.27 7.14 11.61
N LYS A 83 -4.02 6.71 12.62
CA LYS A 83 -4.67 5.40 12.60
C LYS A 83 -5.68 5.38 11.46
N ALA A 84 -5.62 4.35 10.64
CA ALA A 84 -6.58 4.10 9.58
C ALA A 84 -7.15 2.68 9.71
N GLU A 85 -8.38 2.50 9.27
CA GLU A 85 -8.94 1.18 8.99
C GLU A 85 -8.55 0.80 7.57
N ILE A 86 -8.11 -0.44 7.40
CA ILE A 86 -7.57 -0.92 6.12
C ILE A 86 -8.64 -1.77 5.46
N PHE A 87 -9.00 -1.44 4.23
CA PHE A 87 -9.74 -2.37 3.38
C PHE A 87 -8.87 -3.60 3.08
N PRO A 88 -9.42 -4.81 3.12
CA PRO A 88 -8.69 -6.03 2.76
C PRO A 88 -8.53 -6.15 1.24
N ILE A 89 -8.31 -5.03 0.55
CA ILE A 89 -8.26 -4.93 -0.90
C ILE A 89 -7.03 -4.13 -1.30
N GLU A 90 -6.32 -4.63 -2.30
CA GLU A 90 -5.27 -3.91 -2.99
C GLU A 90 -5.82 -3.38 -4.33
N PHE A 91 -5.63 -2.09 -4.58
CA PHE A 91 -6.04 -1.39 -5.81
C PHE A 91 -4.81 -1.16 -6.67
N ILE A 92 -4.79 -1.70 -7.87
CA ILE A 92 -3.65 -1.62 -8.78
C ILE A 92 -4.06 -0.94 -10.06
N VAL A 93 -3.37 0.14 -10.44
CA VAL A 93 -3.51 0.77 -11.75
C VAL A 93 -2.32 0.34 -12.62
N ARG A 94 -2.63 -0.15 -13.84
CA ARG A 94 -1.62 -0.57 -14.81
C ARG A 94 -1.73 0.24 -16.08
N ASN A 95 -0.60 0.76 -16.53
CA ASN A 95 -0.45 1.42 -17.83
C ASN A 95 0.29 0.50 -18.83
N ILE A 96 1.03 -0.47 -18.32
CA ILE A 96 1.85 -1.41 -19.10
C ILE A 96 1.56 -2.83 -18.59
N ALA A 97 1.39 -3.77 -19.50
CA ALA A 97 1.19 -5.18 -19.17
C ALA A 97 2.49 -5.80 -18.65
N THR A 98 2.52 -6.17 -17.37
CA THR A 98 3.64 -6.87 -16.74
C THR A 98 3.16 -7.87 -15.67
N GLY A 99 4.04 -8.74 -15.21
CA GLY A 99 3.84 -9.60 -14.05
C GLY A 99 2.63 -10.53 -14.16
N SER A 100 1.71 -10.51 -13.18
CA SER A 100 0.56 -11.40 -13.13
C SER A 100 -0.43 -11.20 -14.29
N LEU A 101 -0.55 -9.98 -14.82
CA LEU A 101 -1.44 -9.68 -15.93
C LEU A 101 -1.03 -10.43 -17.19
N THR A 102 0.25 -10.41 -17.55
CA THR A 102 0.77 -11.09 -18.75
C THR A 102 0.56 -12.59 -18.68
N LYS A 103 0.83 -13.19 -17.51
CA LYS A 103 0.64 -14.64 -17.28
C LYS A 103 -0.83 -15.04 -17.36
N ARG A 104 -1.73 -14.20 -16.83
CA ARG A 104 -3.15 -14.49 -16.73
C ARG A 104 -3.87 -14.37 -18.07
N LEU A 105 -3.47 -13.41 -18.89
CA LEU A 105 -4.14 -13.09 -20.15
C LEU A 105 -3.33 -13.47 -21.41
N GLY A 106 -2.11 -13.98 -21.27
CA GLY A 106 -1.26 -14.31 -22.41
C GLY A 106 -0.79 -13.09 -23.23
N ILE A 107 -0.79 -11.90 -22.61
CA ILE A 107 -0.35 -10.66 -23.26
C ILE A 107 1.17 -10.54 -23.18
N SER A 108 1.81 -10.04 -24.21
CA SER A 108 3.26 -9.80 -24.22
C SER A 108 3.66 -8.79 -23.13
N GLU A 109 4.74 -9.09 -22.41
CA GLU A 109 5.28 -8.17 -21.41
C GLU A 109 5.76 -6.87 -22.07
N GLY A 110 5.50 -5.73 -21.44
CA GLY A 110 5.83 -4.42 -21.99
C GLY A 110 4.77 -3.83 -22.91
N THR A 111 3.67 -4.54 -23.20
CA THR A 111 2.57 -3.99 -23.99
C THR A 111 1.97 -2.78 -23.28
N VAL A 112 1.97 -1.61 -23.94
CA VAL A 112 1.32 -0.41 -23.43
C VAL A 112 -0.18 -0.57 -23.59
N LEU A 113 -0.92 -0.32 -22.50
CA LEU A 113 -2.38 -0.38 -22.52
C LEU A 113 -2.97 0.93 -23.07
N GLU A 114 -3.99 0.83 -23.91
CA GLU A 114 -4.67 2.00 -24.49
C GLU A 114 -5.27 2.92 -23.40
N LYS A 115 -5.74 2.32 -22.31
CA LYS A 115 -6.28 3.01 -21.13
C LYS A 115 -5.72 2.39 -19.87
N PRO A 116 -5.56 3.17 -18.77
CA PRO A 116 -5.22 2.60 -17.47
C PRO A 116 -6.20 1.50 -17.06
N LEU A 117 -5.66 0.34 -16.68
CA LEU A 117 -6.43 -0.79 -16.18
C LEU A 117 -6.41 -0.77 -14.66
N LEU A 118 -7.58 -0.68 -14.03
CA LEU A 118 -7.75 -0.77 -12.59
C LEU A 118 -8.17 -2.19 -12.19
N GLU A 119 -7.40 -2.81 -11.33
CA GLU A 119 -7.61 -4.17 -10.83
C GLU A 119 -7.71 -4.17 -9.30
N TYR A 120 -8.43 -5.16 -8.77
CA TYR A 120 -8.62 -5.37 -7.33
C TYR A 120 -8.08 -6.74 -6.95
N TYR A 121 -7.35 -6.79 -5.82
CA TYR A 121 -6.83 -8.04 -5.27
C TYR A 121 -7.21 -8.13 -3.80
N LEU A 122 -7.64 -9.32 -3.37
CA LEU A 122 -7.85 -9.56 -1.94
C LEU A 122 -6.49 -9.63 -1.26
N LYS A 123 -6.31 -8.88 -0.17
CA LYS A 123 -5.07 -8.91 0.62
C LYS A 123 -5.08 -10.12 1.56
N ASP A 124 -4.70 -11.24 1.02
CA ASP A 124 -4.59 -12.51 1.75
C ASP A 124 -3.37 -13.28 1.27
N ASP A 125 -2.27 -13.20 2.04
CA ASP A 125 -0.99 -13.85 1.72
C ASP A 125 -1.14 -15.37 1.61
N GLU A 126 -2.08 -16.01 2.34
CA GLU A 126 -2.29 -17.46 2.31
C GLU A 126 -2.97 -17.90 1.02
N LEU A 127 -3.86 -17.05 0.50
CA LEU A 127 -4.52 -17.26 -0.79
C LEU A 127 -3.71 -16.76 -1.99
N GLY A 128 -2.55 -16.11 -1.75
CA GLY A 128 -1.70 -15.56 -2.80
C GLY A 128 -2.25 -14.29 -3.44
N ASP A 129 -2.97 -13.48 -2.67
CA ASP A 129 -3.56 -12.21 -3.11
C ASP A 129 -4.37 -12.36 -4.41
N PRO A 130 -5.49 -13.12 -4.41
CA PRO A 130 -6.22 -13.43 -5.63
C PRO A 130 -6.89 -12.19 -6.24
N LEU A 131 -6.96 -12.16 -7.58
CA LEU A 131 -7.74 -11.16 -8.30
C LEU A 131 -9.22 -11.32 -7.96
N ILE A 132 -9.89 -10.21 -7.66
CA ILE A 132 -11.32 -10.14 -7.33
C ILE A 132 -12.04 -9.12 -8.21
N SER A 133 -13.35 -9.22 -8.27
CA SER A 133 -14.21 -8.23 -8.95
C SER A 133 -14.94 -7.34 -7.95
N LYS A 134 -15.57 -6.27 -8.44
CA LYS A 134 -16.44 -5.41 -7.63
C LYS A 134 -17.62 -6.17 -7.04
N GLU A 135 -18.12 -7.18 -7.74
CA GLU A 135 -19.21 -8.03 -7.27
C GLU A 135 -18.77 -8.85 -6.06
N HIS A 136 -17.53 -9.37 -6.04
CA HIS A 136 -16.98 -10.01 -4.85
C HIS A 136 -16.92 -9.03 -3.68
N ILE A 137 -16.39 -7.82 -3.88
CA ILE A 137 -16.27 -6.79 -2.84
C ILE A 137 -17.63 -6.48 -2.23
N ASN A 138 -18.64 -6.27 -3.07
CA ASN A 138 -20.01 -5.98 -2.63
C ASN A 138 -20.66 -7.17 -1.92
N SER A 139 -20.52 -8.38 -2.45
CA SER A 139 -21.15 -9.59 -1.91
C SER A 139 -20.61 -9.99 -0.54
N PHE A 140 -19.33 -9.71 -0.29
CA PHE A 140 -18.67 -9.98 0.98
C PHE A 140 -18.59 -8.76 1.91
N GLU A 141 -19.20 -7.65 1.50
CA GLU A 141 -19.27 -6.40 2.28
C GLU A 141 -17.89 -5.87 2.73
N TRP A 142 -16.84 -6.12 1.93
CA TRP A 142 -15.49 -5.63 2.23
C TRP A 142 -15.35 -4.11 2.09
N ALA A 143 -16.17 -3.51 1.23
CA ALA A 143 -16.35 -2.06 1.10
C ALA A 143 -17.70 -1.77 0.45
N SER A 144 -18.29 -0.61 0.74
CA SER A 144 -19.50 -0.15 0.09
C SER A 144 -19.23 0.30 -1.35
N ALA A 145 -20.25 0.27 -2.20
CA ALA A 145 -20.15 0.75 -3.59
C ALA A 145 -19.65 2.20 -3.69
N LYS A 146 -20.05 3.05 -2.74
CA LYS A 146 -19.62 4.46 -2.68
C LYS A 146 -18.13 4.60 -2.34
N GLU A 147 -17.63 3.77 -1.43
CA GLU A 147 -16.19 3.75 -1.09
C GLU A 147 -15.37 3.28 -2.27
N ILE A 148 -15.79 2.20 -2.95
CA ILE A 148 -15.11 1.70 -4.15
C ILE A 148 -15.07 2.77 -5.24
N GLU A 149 -16.19 3.44 -5.54
CA GLU A 149 -16.21 4.51 -6.52
C GLU A 149 -15.24 5.65 -6.17
N SER A 150 -15.18 6.02 -4.89
CA SER A 150 -14.26 7.05 -4.39
C SER A 150 -12.79 6.62 -4.54
N ILE A 151 -12.47 5.38 -4.19
CA ILE A 151 -11.11 4.85 -4.29
C ILE A 151 -10.69 4.70 -5.75
N ASP A 152 -11.58 4.28 -6.64
CA ASP A 152 -11.32 4.18 -8.08
C ASP A 152 -10.91 5.53 -8.67
N LYS A 153 -11.70 6.57 -8.38
CA LYS A 153 -11.40 7.95 -8.82
C LYS A 153 -10.05 8.43 -8.27
N MET A 154 -9.79 8.15 -6.99
CA MET A 154 -8.54 8.51 -6.34
C MET A 154 -7.35 7.76 -6.95
N SER A 155 -7.49 6.45 -7.18
CA SER A 155 -6.43 5.61 -7.76
C SER A 155 -6.05 6.06 -9.16
N LEU A 156 -7.03 6.37 -10.02
CA LEU A 156 -6.78 6.91 -11.36
C LEU A 156 -6.15 8.30 -11.29
N ARG A 157 -6.64 9.19 -10.40
CA ARG A 157 -6.03 10.50 -10.20
C ARG A 157 -4.57 10.41 -9.73
N ILE A 158 -4.24 9.48 -8.84
CA ILE A 158 -2.84 9.24 -8.42
C ILE A 158 -1.99 8.74 -9.59
N ASN A 159 -2.57 7.93 -10.48
CA ASN A 159 -1.87 7.44 -11.67
C ASN A 159 -1.55 8.56 -12.68
N ASP A 160 -2.35 9.61 -12.72
CA ASP A 160 -2.18 10.75 -13.64
C ASP A 160 -1.16 11.79 -13.12
N ILE A 161 -0.71 11.69 -11.86
CA ILE A 161 0.30 12.53 -11.21
C ILE A 161 1.71 11.99 -11.50
#